data_5e3e2406469f443a65ac8122a078d876
#
_entry.id   5e3e2406469f443a65ac8122a078d876
#
_cell.length_a   1.000
_cell.length_b   1.000
_cell.length_c   1.000
_cell.angle_alpha   90.00
_cell.angle_beta   90.00
_cell.angle_gamma   90.00
#
_symmetry.space_group_name_H-M   'P 1'
#
loop_
_entity.id
_entity.type
_entity.pdbx_description
1 polymer ?
#
loop_
_entity_poly.entity_id
_entity_poly.type
_entity_poly.pdbx_seq_one_letter_code
_entity_poly.pdbx_strand_id
1 'polypeptide(L)'
;MKKNVLIIGAGGVGHVVAHKCAQHNRKLGAIHLASRNPAKCQQIIDSIHARGSLQEPGILEAHALDALDIDATRALIRQLDIHIVINVGSAFVNMAVLRACLDTGAAYLDTAIHEDPAKICEQPPWYANYEWKYRDECQIIKIGRASCRERV
;
A
#
# COMPACT_ATOMS: atom_id res chain seq x y z
N MET A 1 -7.74 15.46 11.86
CA MET A 1 -8.03 14.02 11.99
C MET A 1 -6.84 13.23 11.45
N LYS A 2 -6.31 12.25 12.19
CA LYS A 2 -5.22 11.41 11.75
C LYS A 2 -5.69 10.48 10.63
N LYS A 3 -4.77 10.07 9.74
CA LYS A 3 -5.07 9.24 8.57
C LYS A 3 -4.58 7.82 8.79
N ASN A 4 -5.48 6.84 8.82
CA ASN A 4 -5.12 5.44 8.91
C ASN A 4 -4.39 4.98 7.65
N VAL A 5 -3.36 4.17 7.83
CA VAL A 5 -2.47 3.71 6.77
C VAL A 5 -2.53 2.20 6.66
N LEU A 6 -2.64 1.69 5.44
CA LEU A 6 -2.48 0.28 5.10
C LEU A 6 -1.20 0.11 4.29
N ILE A 7 -0.27 -0.69 4.80
CA ILE A 7 0.96 -1.08 4.11
C ILE A 7 0.76 -2.49 3.55
N ILE A 8 0.81 -2.64 2.24
CA ILE A 8 0.70 -3.94 1.57
C ILE A 8 2.08 -4.42 1.16
N GLY A 9 2.50 -5.54 1.73
CA GLY A 9 3.81 -6.14 1.50
C GLY A 9 4.68 -6.17 2.76
N ALA A 10 5.11 -7.37 3.18
CA ALA A 10 5.92 -7.63 4.36
C ALA A 10 7.34 -8.10 4.01
N GLY A 11 7.91 -7.55 2.92
CA GLY A 11 9.31 -7.73 2.53
C GLY A 11 10.23 -6.69 3.17
N GLY A 12 11.48 -6.62 2.71
CA GLY A 12 12.47 -5.66 3.22
C GLY A 12 12.00 -4.19 3.12
N VAL A 13 11.40 -3.81 1.98
CA VAL A 13 10.86 -2.46 1.79
C VAL A 13 9.68 -2.21 2.74
N GLY A 14 8.76 -3.18 2.87
CA GLY A 14 7.64 -3.09 3.80
C GLY A 14 8.07 -2.91 5.25
N HIS A 15 9.14 -3.60 5.66
CA HIS A 15 9.74 -3.45 6.98
C HIS A 15 10.21 -1.99 7.22
N VAL A 16 10.96 -1.42 6.26
CA VAL A 16 11.44 -0.04 6.37
C VAL A 16 10.28 0.96 6.40
N VAL A 17 9.31 0.80 5.50
CA VAL A 17 8.14 1.70 5.42
C VAL A 17 7.33 1.65 6.71
N ALA A 18 7.08 0.46 7.27
CA ALA A 18 6.35 0.31 8.53
C ALA A 18 7.04 1.01 9.69
N HIS A 19 8.37 0.84 9.84
CA HIS A 19 9.15 1.55 10.85
C HIS A 19 9.09 3.07 10.65
N LYS A 20 9.16 3.56 9.41
CA LYS A 20 9.04 5.00 9.13
C LYS A 20 7.66 5.55 9.44
N CYS A 21 6.59 4.82 9.11
CA CYS A 21 5.24 5.21 9.52
C CYS A 21 5.11 5.24 11.06
N ALA A 22 5.64 4.24 11.76
CA ALA A 22 5.65 4.20 13.22
C ALA A 22 6.39 5.39 13.84
N GLN A 23 7.54 5.77 13.28
CA GLN A 23 8.30 6.96 13.70
C GLN A 23 7.56 8.29 13.47
N HIS A 24 6.46 8.28 12.73
CA HIS A 24 5.64 9.46 12.42
C HIS A 24 4.18 9.29 12.86
N ASN A 25 3.89 8.37 13.77
CA ASN A 25 2.51 8.07 14.18
C ASN A 25 1.81 9.22 14.92
N ARG A 26 2.51 10.27 15.31
CA ARG A 26 1.88 11.54 15.76
C ARG A 26 1.02 12.18 14.67
N LYS A 27 1.41 12.00 13.38
CA LYS A 27 0.70 12.55 12.22
C LYS A 27 -0.24 11.55 11.58
N LEU A 28 0.10 10.26 11.67
CA LEU A 28 -0.68 9.16 11.13
C LEU A 28 -1.63 8.61 12.21
N GLY A 29 -2.70 7.95 11.79
CA GLY A 29 -3.61 7.19 12.63
C GLY A 29 -3.11 5.77 12.88
N ALA A 30 -4.02 4.80 12.86
CA ALA A 30 -3.68 3.39 12.91
C ALA A 30 -2.82 2.99 11.71
N ILE A 31 -1.87 2.09 11.94
CA ILE A 31 -0.98 1.54 10.91
C ILE A 31 -1.28 0.04 10.80
N HIS A 32 -1.74 -0.37 9.66
CA HIS A 32 -2.09 -1.75 9.35
C HIS A 32 -1.10 -2.31 8.33
N LEU A 33 -0.62 -3.53 8.57
CA LEU A 33 0.26 -4.25 7.65
C LEU A 33 -0.49 -5.44 7.08
N ALA A 34 -0.46 -5.63 5.77
CA ALA A 34 -1.14 -6.73 5.12
C ALA A 34 -0.21 -7.49 4.17
N SER A 35 -0.30 -8.81 4.20
CA SER A 35 0.33 -9.69 3.24
C SER A 35 -0.34 -11.07 3.25
N ARG A 36 -0.03 -11.93 2.25
CA ARG A 36 -0.48 -13.33 2.23
C ARG A 36 0.02 -14.13 3.43
N ASN A 37 1.11 -13.69 4.06
CA ASN A 37 1.63 -14.29 5.29
C ASN A 37 1.58 -13.26 6.44
N PRO A 38 0.51 -13.25 7.24
CA PRO A 38 0.35 -12.29 8.33
C PRO A 38 1.41 -12.43 9.44
N ALA A 39 2.02 -13.61 9.58
CA ALA A 39 3.10 -13.80 10.55
C ALA A 39 4.32 -12.92 10.24
N LYS A 40 4.62 -12.66 8.95
CA LYS A 40 5.67 -11.70 8.57
C LYS A 40 5.31 -10.26 8.94
N CYS A 41 4.03 -9.90 8.83
CA CYS A 41 3.55 -8.60 9.28
C CYS A 41 3.71 -8.47 10.80
N GLN A 42 3.36 -9.52 11.55
CA GLN A 42 3.52 -9.53 12.99
C GLN A 42 4.98 -9.39 13.42
N GLN A 43 5.91 -10.07 12.76
CA GLN A 43 7.35 -9.92 13.03
C GLN A 43 7.83 -8.47 12.86
N ILE A 44 7.30 -7.75 11.87
CA ILE A 44 7.61 -6.34 11.67
C ILE A 44 7.06 -5.50 12.83
N ILE A 45 5.83 -5.76 13.26
CA ILE A 45 5.19 -5.09 14.39
C ILE A 45 6.00 -5.32 15.68
N ASP A 46 6.37 -6.56 15.94
CA ASP A 46 7.20 -6.92 17.11
C ASP A 46 8.55 -6.18 17.09
N SER A 47 9.16 -6.06 15.91
CA SER A 47 10.39 -5.28 15.72
C SER A 47 10.20 -3.78 15.98
N ILE A 48 9.04 -3.22 15.59
CA ILE A 48 8.72 -1.81 15.87
C ILE A 48 8.60 -1.59 17.37
N HIS A 49 7.92 -2.48 18.09
CA HIS A 49 7.80 -2.41 19.56
C HIS A 49 9.14 -2.59 20.25
N ALA A 50 9.92 -3.59 19.86
CA ALA A 50 11.24 -3.86 20.43
C ALA A 50 12.22 -2.67 20.28
N ARG A 51 12.10 -1.90 19.21
CA ARG A 51 12.93 -0.71 18.96
C ARG A 51 12.36 0.57 19.56
N GLY A 52 11.17 0.54 20.13
CA GLY A 52 10.49 1.74 20.62
C GLY A 52 10.27 2.79 19.53
N SER A 53 9.96 2.35 18.29
CA SER A 53 9.88 3.24 17.14
C SER A 53 8.64 4.13 17.14
N LEU A 54 7.62 3.84 17.93
CA LEU A 54 6.42 4.67 18.06
C LEU A 54 6.73 5.94 18.85
N GLN A 55 6.27 7.07 18.34
CA GLN A 55 6.39 8.37 19.04
C GLN A 55 5.32 8.57 20.13
N GLU A 56 4.19 7.87 20.00
CA GLU A 56 3.09 7.86 20.95
C GLU A 56 2.35 6.52 20.90
N PRO A 57 1.57 6.14 21.92
CA PRO A 57 0.74 4.94 21.84
C PRO A 57 -0.15 4.95 20.59
N GLY A 58 -0.17 3.86 19.84
CA GLY A 58 -0.89 3.77 18.59
C GLY A 58 -1.21 2.33 18.21
N ILE A 59 -2.10 2.17 17.24
CA ILE A 59 -2.55 0.88 16.74
C ILE A 59 -1.60 0.40 15.65
N LEU A 60 -1.08 -0.83 15.82
CA LEU A 60 -0.34 -1.59 14.82
C LEU A 60 -1.00 -2.96 14.71
N GLU A 61 -1.49 -3.32 13.53
CA GLU A 61 -2.18 -4.60 13.32
C GLU A 61 -1.73 -5.30 12.05
N ALA A 62 -1.67 -6.63 12.11
CA ALA A 62 -1.33 -7.51 11.01
C ALA A 62 -2.58 -8.14 10.40
N HIS A 63 -2.66 -8.19 9.07
CA HIS A 63 -3.78 -8.75 8.34
C HIS A 63 -3.31 -9.75 7.28
N ALA A 64 -4.09 -10.81 7.08
CA ALA A 64 -3.94 -11.69 5.93
C ALA A 64 -4.65 -11.05 4.74
N LEU A 65 -3.95 -10.89 3.60
CA LEU A 65 -4.52 -10.33 2.38
C LEU A 65 -3.81 -10.90 1.16
N ASP A 66 -4.59 -11.41 0.22
CA ASP A 66 -4.14 -11.54 -1.16
C ASP A 66 -4.47 -10.23 -1.90
N ALA A 67 -3.45 -9.46 -2.22
CA ALA A 67 -3.62 -8.16 -2.86
C ALA A 67 -4.09 -8.23 -4.33
N LEU A 68 -4.18 -9.43 -4.93
CA LEU A 68 -4.85 -9.64 -6.21
C LEU A 68 -6.37 -9.68 -6.06
N ASP A 69 -6.88 -10.01 -4.88
CA ASP A 69 -8.30 -9.97 -4.57
C ASP A 69 -8.74 -8.52 -4.30
N ILE A 70 -9.34 -7.91 -5.33
CA ILE A 70 -9.81 -6.52 -5.28
C ILE A 70 -10.92 -6.36 -4.24
N ASP A 71 -11.82 -7.34 -4.14
CA ASP A 71 -12.96 -7.27 -3.22
C ASP A 71 -12.52 -7.38 -1.77
N ALA A 72 -11.60 -8.30 -1.47
CA ALA A 72 -10.99 -8.42 -0.15
C ALA A 72 -10.22 -7.14 0.22
N THR A 73 -9.47 -6.56 -0.73
CA THR A 73 -8.73 -5.31 -0.51
C THR A 73 -9.69 -4.14 -0.24
N ARG A 74 -10.78 -4.01 -1.01
CA ARG A 74 -11.83 -3.00 -0.77
C ARG A 74 -12.50 -3.16 0.59
N ALA A 75 -12.83 -4.39 0.95
CA ALA A 75 -13.46 -4.69 2.23
C ALA A 75 -12.55 -4.28 3.39
N LEU A 76 -11.26 -4.62 3.32
CA LEU A 76 -10.28 -4.28 4.34
C LEU A 76 -10.10 -2.76 4.48
N ILE A 77 -9.99 -2.04 3.35
CA ILE A 77 -9.89 -0.57 3.33
C ILE A 77 -11.09 0.08 4.04
N ARG A 78 -12.31 -0.38 3.74
CA ARG A 78 -13.53 0.16 4.36
C ARG A 78 -13.66 -0.21 5.82
N GLN A 79 -13.39 -1.46 6.17
CA GLN A 79 -13.51 -1.96 7.55
C GLN A 79 -12.58 -1.23 8.51
N LEU A 80 -11.37 -0.92 8.07
CA LEU A 80 -10.33 -0.27 8.89
C LEU A 80 -10.28 1.25 8.71
N ASP A 81 -11.22 1.84 7.98
CA ASP A 81 -11.24 3.28 7.65
C ASP A 81 -9.89 3.77 7.12
N ILE A 82 -9.33 3.03 6.15
CA ILE A 82 -8.02 3.35 5.57
C ILE A 82 -8.12 4.57 4.66
N HIS A 83 -7.24 5.50 4.88
CA HIS A 83 -7.13 6.74 4.10
C HIS A 83 -5.97 6.72 3.12
N ILE A 84 -4.91 5.97 3.44
CA ILE A 84 -3.67 5.90 2.65
C ILE A 84 -3.27 4.43 2.51
N VAL A 85 -3.10 3.98 1.29
CA VAL A 85 -2.55 2.67 0.96
C VAL A 85 -1.14 2.84 0.40
N ILE A 86 -0.17 2.17 1.01
CA ILE A 86 1.22 2.13 0.55
C ILE A 86 1.50 0.71 0.09
N ASN A 87 1.52 0.52 -1.24
CA ASN A 87 1.80 -0.78 -1.83
C ASN A 87 3.31 -0.92 -2.11
N VAL A 88 3.95 -1.75 -1.31
CA VAL A 88 5.36 -2.14 -1.44
C VAL A 88 5.51 -3.65 -1.66
N GLY A 89 4.46 -4.25 -2.16
CA GLY A 89 4.44 -5.63 -2.61
C GLY A 89 5.05 -5.82 -3.99
N SER A 90 4.68 -6.91 -4.63
CA SER A 90 5.08 -7.19 -6.02
C SER A 90 4.43 -6.20 -6.99
N ALA A 91 5.13 -5.85 -8.07
CA ALA A 91 4.60 -5.06 -9.19
C ALA A 91 3.33 -5.66 -9.82
N PHE A 92 3.16 -6.97 -9.71
CA PHE A 92 2.00 -7.69 -10.27
C PHE A 92 0.66 -7.33 -9.61
N VAL A 93 0.66 -6.86 -8.36
CA VAL A 93 -0.57 -6.51 -7.63
C VAL A 93 -0.98 -5.05 -7.77
N ASN A 94 -0.13 -4.20 -8.37
CA ASN A 94 -0.35 -2.75 -8.41
C ASN A 94 -1.72 -2.36 -8.94
N MET A 95 -2.14 -2.96 -10.07
CA MET A 95 -3.41 -2.60 -10.70
C MET A 95 -4.63 -3.01 -9.87
N ALA A 96 -4.57 -4.17 -9.20
CA ALA A 96 -5.64 -4.63 -8.32
C ALA A 96 -5.79 -3.72 -7.09
N VAL A 97 -4.67 -3.37 -6.46
CA VAL A 97 -4.66 -2.46 -5.31
C VAL A 97 -5.09 -1.05 -5.70
N LEU A 98 -4.60 -0.53 -6.83
CA LEU A 98 -5.03 0.78 -7.35
C LEU A 98 -6.54 0.80 -7.60
N ARG A 99 -7.11 -0.25 -8.22
CA ARG A 99 -8.56 -0.35 -8.43
C ARG A 99 -9.33 -0.32 -7.11
N ALA A 100 -8.89 -1.07 -6.11
CA ALA A 100 -9.52 -1.06 -4.79
C ALA A 100 -9.46 0.34 -4.13
N CYS A 101 -8.36 1.06 -4.29
CA CYS A 101 -8.22 2.44 -3.80
C CYS A 101 -9.15 3.42 -4.53
N LEU A 102 -9.28 3.31 -5.85
CA LEU A 102 -10.23 4.11 -6.63
C LEU A 102 -11.67 3.91 -6.18
N ASP A 103 -12.07 2.64 -5.96
CA ASP A 103 -13.43 2.29 -5.53
C ASP A 103 -13.75 2.72 -4.09
N THR A 104 -12.74 3.02 -3.28
CA THR A 104 -12.90 3.39 -1.87
C THR A 104 -12.54 4.84 -1.56
N GLY A 105 -11.90 5.54 -2.49
CA GLY A 105 -11.40 6.90 -2.28
C GLY A 105 -10.15 7.00 -1.43
N ALA A 106 -9.45 5.87 -1.14
CA ALA A 106 -8.19 5.87 -0.42
C ALA A 106 -7.05 6.39 -1.31
N ALA A 107 -6.15 7.21 -0.76
CA ALA A 107 -4.95 7.63 -1.47
C ALA A 107 -4.02 6.43 -1.70
N TYR A 108 -3.37 6.39 -2.86
CA TYR A 108 -2.52 5.26 -3.27
C TYR A 108 -1.07 5.71 -3.52
N LEU A 109 -0.12 4.95 -2.96
CA LEU A 109 1.31 5.05 -3.25
C LEU A 109 1.84 3.66 -3.59
N ASP A 110 2.75 3.60 -4.58
CA ASP A 110 3.54 2.40 -4.88
C ASP A 110 5.02 2.72 -5.11
N THR A 111 5.83 1.68 -5.20
CA THR A 111 7.28 1.77 -5.45
C THR A 111 7.71 1.12 -6.75
N ALA A 112 6.78 0.55 -7.51
CA ALA A 112 7.07 -0.19 -8.73
C ALA A 112 6.05 0.11 -9.83
N ILE A 113 6.46 -0.06 -11.09
CA ILE A 113 5.54 -0.05 -12.22
C ILE A 113 4.86 -1.41 -12.28
N HIS A 114 3.58 -1.40 -12.67
CA HIS A 114 2.85 -2.64 -12.88
C HIS A 114 3.54 -3.50 -13.97
N GLU A 115 3.70 -4.77 -13.66
CA GLU A 115 4.11 -5.81 -14.60
C GLU A 115 2.98 -6.81 -14.76
N ASP A 116 2.68 -7.17 -16.01
CA ASP A 116 1.73 -8.25 -16.33
C ASP A 116 2.53 -9.57 -16.45
N PRO A 117 2.26 -10.56 -15.56
CA PRO A 117 2.99 -11.84 -15.62
C PRO A 117 2.90 -12.54 -16.97
N ALA A 118 1.79 -12.33 -17.70
CA ALA A 118 1.61 -12.92 -19.03
C ALA A 118 2.45 -12.22 -20.12
N LYS A 119 2.96 -11.03 -19.85
CA LYS A 119 3.65 -10.16 -20.80
C LYS A 119 5.07 -9.78 -20.40
N ILE A 120 5.63 -10.45 -19.43
CA ILE A 120 6.95 -10.13 -18.86
C ILE A 120 8.07 -10.18 -19.88
N CYS A 121 7.90 -10.96 -20.97
CA CYS A 121 8.86 -11.08 -22.06
C CYS A 121 8.60 -10.11 -23.24
N GLU A 122 7.52 -9.32 -23.18
CA GLU A 122 7.25 -8.31 -24.18
C GLU A 122 8.19 -7.11 -24.00
N GLN A 123 8.61 -6.48 -25.12
CA GLN A 123 9.58 -5.38 -25.04
C GLN A 123 8.99 -4.10 -24.43
N PRO A 124 9.77 -3.33 -23.61
CA PRO A 124 9.34 -2.07 -23.04
C PRO A 124 9.11 -0.99 -24.13
N PRO A 125 8.25 0.02 -23.89
CA PRO A 125 7.88 0.66 -22.62
C PRO A 125 6.37 0.67 -22.29
N TRP A 126 5.57 -0.25 -22.78
CA TRP A 126 4.11 -0.19 -22.69
C TRP A 126 3.52 -0.55 -21.31
N TYR A 127 4.23 -1.10 -20.38
CA TYR A 127 3.70 -1.35 -19.04
C TYR A 127 3.32 -0.07 -18.28
N ALA A 128 3.89 1.06 -18.61
CA ALA A 128 3.45 2.34 -18.07
C ALA A 128 2.00 2.68 -18.45
N ASN A 129 1.47 2.13 -19.54
CA ASN A 129 0.13 2.39 -20.02
C ASN A 129 -0.97 1.78 -19.14
N TYR A 130 -0.68 0.75 -18.35
CA TYR A 130 -1.67 0.15 -17.44
C TYR A 130 -2.16 1.17 -16.43
N GLU A 131 -1.27 1.97 -15.90
CA GLU A 131 -1.59 2.97 -14.91
C GLU A 131 -2.24 4.21 -15.51
N TRP A 132 -1.87 4.58 -16.75
CA TRP A 132 -2.48 5.69 -17.48
C TRP A 132 -3.97 5.49 -17.72
N LYS A 133 -4.45 4.25 -17.82
CA LYS A 133 -5.89 3.97 -17.96
C LYS A 133 -6.75 4.61 -16.87
N TYR A 134 -6.20 4.77 -15.68
CA TYR A 134 -6.93 5.30 -14.52
C TYR A 134 -6.61 6.76 -14.23
N ARG A 135 -5.80 7.43 -15.06
CA ARG A 135 -5.39 8.81 -14.82
C ARG A 135 -6.57 9.76 -14.61
N ASP A 136 -7.52 9.73 -15.52
CA ASP A 136 -8.65 10.63 -15.47
C ASP A 136 -9.58 10.32 -14.31
N GLU A 137 -9.78 9.04 -14.02
CA GLU A 137 -10.54 8.57 -12.87
C GLU A 137 -9.88 9.00 -11.55
N CYS A 138 -8.55 8.91 -11.44
CA CYS A 138 -7.80 9.41 -10.29
C CYS A 138 -7.97 10.92 -10.09
N GLN A 139 -8.01 11.70 -11.17
CA GLN A 139 -8.22 13.14 -11.10
C GLN A 139 -9.62 13.50 -10.63
N ILE A 140 -10.64 12.77 -11.11
CA ILE A 140 -12.05 12.99 -10.70
C ILE A 140 -12.23 12.72 -9.21
N ILE A 141 -11.64 11.64 -8.70
CA ILE A 141 -11.77 11.23 -7.29
C ILE A 141 -10.80 12.02 -6.38
N LYS A 142 -9.92 12.84 -6.96
CA LYS A 142 -8.86 13.59 -6.24
C LYS A 142 -7.95 12.69 -5.40
N ILE A 143 -7.70 11.48 -5.86
CA ILE A 143 -6.71 10.59 -5.26
C ILE A 143 -5.32 11.09 -5.62
N GLY A 144 -4.56 11.44 -4.59
CA GLY A 144 -3.13 11.72 -4.75
C GLY A 144 -2.39 10.44 -5.08
N ARG A 145 -1.76 10.37 -6.25
CA ARG A 145 -0.84 9.31 -6.63
C ARG A 145 0.57 9.88 -6.59
N ALA A 146 1.42 9.33 -5.71
CA ALA A 146 2.85 9.53 -5.77
C ALA A 146 3.47 8.25 -6.31
N SER A 147 3.92 8.26 -7.56
CA SER A 147 4.81 7.25 -8.10
C SER A 147 6.22 7.82 -8.11
N CYS A 148 7.23 6.99 -7.90
CA CYS A 148 8.65 7.40 -7.95
C CYS A 148 9.10 7.98 -9.31
N ARG A 149 8.21 8.16 -10.27
CA ARG A 149 8.49 8.58 -11.65
C ARG A 149 8.07 9.99 -12.04
N GLU A 150 7.56 10.81 -11.13
CA GLU A 150 7.24 12.20 -11.50
C GLU A 150 8.47 13.14 -11.50
N ARG A 151 9.68 12.60 -11.78
CA ARG A 151 10.84 13.46 -12.07
C ARG A 151 11.61 12.90 -13.25
N VAL A 152 11.12 13.18 -14.42
CA VAL A 152 11.96 13.38 -15.61
C VAL A 152 11.39 14.55 -16.39
#